data_7aa637cecd983ca8fb4a79132de7f164
#
_entry.id   7aa637cecd983ca8fb4a79132de7f164
#
_cell.length_a   1.000
_cell.length_b   1.000
_cell.length_c   1.000
_cell.angle_alpha   90.00
_cell.angle_beta   90.00
_cell.angle_gamma   90.00
#
_symmetry.space_group_name_H-M   'P 1'
#
loop_
_entity.id
_entity.type
_entity.pdbx_description
1 polymer ?
#
loop_
_entity_poly.entity_id
_entity_poly.type
_entity_poly.pdbx_seq_one_letter_code
_entity_poly.pdbx_strand_id
1 'polypeptide(L)'
;LDAFDPVPASPAAPPYALHPARGALPGWREAGQGRPLLLLHGWSVNGAAFDGQRALALAGFRVIAPDHAGHGLSRQRPGATVAALARDVAALVGHLGLGDVVVAGWSMGAMVAWALLRDQPQLPLAAVGSIDMTPRMVTDPGWAHGLHGHYDLAQARQMAERVRADWPRLAPSVASGLWAAGRRPPAAATQRIAHMAQQCDAATLASLWEDMARQDFRATLRAARLPLFHLYGEASRLYAPAVGIATRALHPAAGFSVVAGAGHSPHMEQAQAFNAALLALIREAGQASTR
;
A
#
# COMPACT_ATOMS: atom_id res chain seq x y z
N LEU A 1 0.07 -27.74 9.74
CA LEU A 1 -0.78 -26.88 8.87
C LEU A 1 -1.57 -25.95 9.78
N ASP A 2 -0.84 -24.95 10.33
CA ASP A 2 -1.45 -23.99 11.24
C ASP A 2 -2.36 -23.08 10.42
N ALA A 3 -3.64 -23.08 10.81
CA ALA A 3 -4.64 -22.21 10.25
C ALA A 3 -4.24 -20.74 10.46
N PHE A 4 -4.52 -19.88 9.48
CA PHE A 4 -4.55 -18.45 9.72
C PHE A 4 -5.49 -18.20 10.89
N ASP A 5 -4.95 -17.68 11.99
CA ASP A 5 -5.83 -17.10 12.99
C ASP A 5 -6.62 -15.97 12.33
N PRO A 6 -7.96 -16.09 12.22
CA PRO A 6 -8.74 -14.94 11.81
C PRO A 6 -8.45 -13.86 12.86
N VAL A 7 -7.85 -12.75 12.42
CA VAL A 7 -7.63 -11.62 13.32
C VAL A 7 -8.98 -11.27 13.92
N PRO A 8 -9.22 -11.55 15.20
CA PRO A 8 -10.37 -10.97 15.84
C PRO A 8 -10.16 -9.46 15.70
N ALA A 9 -11.11 -8.77 15.07
CA ALA A 9 -11.16 -7.32 15.19
C ALA A 9 -11.02 -7.05 16.69
N SER A 10 -9.90 -6.42 17.11
CA SER A 10 -9.70 -6.16 18.51
C SER A 10 -10.99 -5.52 19.03
N PRO A 11 -11.74 -6.15 19.94
CA PRO A 11 -13.06 -5.64 20.33
C PRO A 11 -13.01 -4.24 20.94
N ALA A 12 -11.81 -3.78 21.28
CA ALA A 12 -11.54 -2.46 21.82
C ALA A 12 -11.20 -1.39 20.76
N ALA A 13 -10.88 -1.78 19.51
CA ALA A 13 -10.55 -0.80 18.47
C ALA A 13 -11.81 -0.05 17.99
N PRO A 14 -11.79 1.31 17.90
CA PRO A 14 -12.95 2.06 17.45
C PRO A 14 -13.31 1.68 16.00
N PRO A 15 -14.62 1.69 15.64
CA PRO A 15 -15.03 1.46 14.26
C PRO A 15 -14.51 2.58 13.35
N TYR A 16 -14.35 2.29 12.05
CA TYR A 16 -14.09 3.33 11.08
C TYR A 16 -15.32 4.24 10.88
N ALA A 17 -15.12 5.55 10.96
CA ALA A 17 -16.01 6.53 10.35
C ALA A 17 -15.76 6.53 8.83
N LEU A 18 -16.83 6.53 8.04
CA LEU A 18 -16.76 6.49 6.58
C LEU A 18 -17.13 7.86 5.99
N HIS A 19 -16.28 8.38 5.13
CA HIS A 19 -16.46 9.66 4.45
C HIS A 19 -16.49 9.42 2.94
N PRO A 20 -17.65 9.59 2.27
CA PRO A 20 -17.74 9.40 0.82
C PRO A 20 -16.95 10.46 0.07
N ALA A 21 -16.48 10.13 -1.14
CA ALA A 21 -15.79 11.06 -2.02
C ALA A 21 -16.65 12.30 -2.34
N ARG A 22 -16.03 13.47 -2.36
CA ARG A 22 -16.71 14.76 -2.66
C ARG A 22 -15.82 15.68 -3.49
N GLY A 23 -16.25 16.04 -4.69
CA GLY A 23 -15.47 16.90 -5.58
C GLY A 23 -14.08 16.34 -5.85
N ALA A 24 -13.06 17.10 -5.53
CA ALA A 24 -11.66 16.68 -5.69
C ALA A 24 -11.16 15.73 -4.57
N LEU A 25 -11.91 15.57 -3.49
CA LEU A 25 -11.48 14.73 -2.36
C LEU A 25 -11.82 13.26 -2.59
N PRO A 26 -10.88 12.34 -2.36
CA PRO A 26 -11.18 10.91 -2.31
C PRO A 26 -12.13 10.61 -1.14
N GLY A 27 -12.85 9.48 -1.21
CA GLY A 27 -13.50 8.95 -0.03
C GLY A 27 -12.46 8.32 0.90
N TRP A 28 -12.71 8.36 2.20
CA TRP A 28 -11.79 7.75 3.18
C TRP A 28 -12.53 7.13 4.36
N ARG A 29 -11.82 6.36 5.09
CA ARG A 29 -12.23 5.86 6.40
C ARG A 29 -11.20 6.25 7.45
N GLU A 30 -11.67 6.56 8.65
CA GLU A 30 -10.76 6.94 9.74
C GLU A 30 -11.22 6.40 11.10
N ALA A 31 -10.24 6.13 11.98
CA ALA A 31 -10.48 5.69 13.35
C ALA A 31 -9.42 6.27 14.28
N GLY A 32 -9.84 6.55 15.51
CA GLY A 32 -8.94 7.09 16.55
C GLY A 32 -8.67 8.58 16.43
N GLN A 33 -7.78 9.05 17.29
CA GLN A 33 -7.32 10.43 17.40
C GLN A 33 -5.81 10.43 17.68
N GLY A 34 -5.14 11.57 17.47
CA GLY A 34 -3.72 11.73 17.71
C GLY A 34 -2.90 11.84 16.43
N ARG A 35 -1.69 11.26 16.41
CA ARG A 35 -0.77 11.40 15.28
C ARG A 35 -1.34 10.80 14.00
N PRO A 36 -1.41 11.55 12.87
CA PRO A 36 -1.94 11.02 11.62
C PRO A 36 -1.09 9.87 11.06
N LEU A 37 -1.76 8.75 10.76
CA LEU A 37 -1.19 7.61 10.04
C LEU A 37 -2.05 7.35 8.80
N LEU A 38 -1.55 7.72 7.63
CA LEU A 38 -2.18 7.45 6.34
C LEU A 38 -1.77 6.07 5.85
N LEU A 39 -2.77 5.23 5.56
CA LEU A 39 -2.60 3.88 5.01
C LEU A 39 -3.14 3.85 3.59
N LEU A 40 -2.23 3.77 2.60
CA LEU A 40 -2.56 3.82 1.18
C LEU A 40 -2.63 2.40 0.62
N HIS A 41 -3.80 2.02 0.11
CA HIS A 41 -4.07 0.65 -0.34
C HIS A 41 -3.42 0.31 -1.70
N GLY A 42 -3.32 -1.00 -1.98
CA GLY A 42 -2.80 -1.54 -3.22
C GLY A 42 -3.79 -1.47 -4.39
N TRP A 43 -3.32 -1.89 -5.57
CA TRP A 43 -4.11 -2.01 -6.77
C TRP A 43 -5.28 -2.99 -6.58
N SER A 44 -6.45 -2.68 -7.13
CA SER A 44 -7.67 -3.50 -7.14
C SER A 44 -8.35 -3.79 -5.79
N VAL A 45 -7.99 -3.09 -4.74
CA VAL A 45 -8.65 -3.18 -3.43
C VAL A 45 -9.06 -1.78 -2.94
N ASN A 46 -9.39 -1.62 -1.67
CA ASN A 46 -9.71 -0.32 -1.08
C ASN A 46 -9.20 -0.24 0.37
N GLY A 47 -9.39 0.88 1.04
CA GLY A 47 -8.90 1.12 2.40
C GLY A 47 -9.41 0.14 3.46
N ALA A 48 -10.50 -0.63 3.19
CA ALA A 48 -10.93 -1.69 4.11
C ALA A 48 -9.91 -2.86 4.19
N ALA A 49 -8.93 -2.93 3.28
CA ALA A 49 -7.80 -3.84 3.43
C ALA A 49 -7.01 -3.60 4.73
N PHE A 50 -7.11 -2.40 5.29
CA PHE A 50 -6.45 -2.00 6.54
C PHE A 50 -7.35 -2.13 7.80
N ASP A 51 -8.40 -2.95 7.77
CA ASP A 51 -9.29 -3.11 8.94
C ASP A 51 -8.55 -3.61 10.18
N GLY A 52 -7.53 -4.46 10.04
CA GLY A 52 -6.69 -4.92 11.14
C GLY A 52 -5.84 -3.81 11.78
N GLN A 53 -5.58 -2.74 11.04
CA GLN A 53 -4.77 -1.61 11.48
C GLN A 53 -5.58 -0.57 12.28
N ARG A 54 -6.91 -0.71 12.39
CA ARG A 54 -7.72 0.09 13.33
C ARG A 54 -7.20 -0.01 14.77
N ALA A 55 -6.61 -1.14 15.13
CA ALA A 55 -6.02 -1.34 16.45
C ALA A 55 -4.91 -0.30 16.77
N LEU A 56 -4.28 0.31 15.76
CA LEU A 56 -3.29 1.37 15.96
C LEU A 56 -3.89 2.66 16.55
N ALA A 57 -5.20 2.83 16.46
CA ALA A 57 -5.91 3.91 17.16
C ALA A 57 -5.74 3.83 18.68
N LEU A 58 -5.62 2.62 19.24
CA LEU A 58 -5.36 2.41 20.67
C LEU A 58 -3.92 2.78 21.06
N ALA A 59 -3.01 2.89 20.08
CA ALA A 59 -1.63 3.32 20.27
C ALA A 59 -1.44 4.83 20.03
N GLY A 60 -2.53 5.61 19.96
CA GLY A 60 -2.48 7.08 19.83
C GLY A 60 -2.38 7.58 18.40
N PHE A 61 -2.79 6.78 17.40
CA PHE A 61 -2.85 7.23 16.01
C PHE A 61 -4.26 7.59 15.58
N ARG A 62 -4.38 8.63 14.76
CA ARG A 62 -5.51 8.85 13.87
C ARG A 62 -5.24 8.08 12.59
N VAL A 63 -5.80 6.88 12.47
CA VAL A 63 -5.63 6.00 11.32
C VAL A 63 -6.56 6.44 10.21
N ILE A 64 -6.02 6.82 9.05
CA ILE A 64 -6.77 7.33 7.90
C ILE A 64 -6.43 6.46 6.69
N ALA A 65 -7.43 5.83 6.08
CA ALA A 65 -7.27 5.01 4.90
C ALA A 65 -8.15 5.55 3.76
N PRO A 66 -7.60 6.40 2.87
CA PRO A 66 -8.34 6.87 1.70
C PRO A 66 -8.52 5.75 0.68
N ASP A 67 -9.60 5.82 -0.09
CA ASP A 67 -9.81 4.99 -1.26
C ASP A 67 -9.34 5.76 -2.50
N HIS A 68 -8.39 5.20 -3.21
CA HIS A 68 -7.87 5.78 -4.45
C HIS A 68 -8.97 5.91 -5.51
N ALA A 69 -8.84 6.88 -6.42
CA ALA A 69 -9.76 7.04 -7.53
C ALA A 69 -9.95 5.70 -8.30
N GLY A 70 -11.18 5.41 -8.69
CA GLY A 70 -11.57 4.13 -9.31
C GLY A 70 -11.80 2.98 -8.31
N HIS A 71 -11.61 3.18 -6.99
CA HIS A 71 -11.69 2.15 -5.97
C HIS A 71 -12.67 2.53 -4.84
N GLY A 72 -13.33 1.55 -4.25
CA GLY A 72 -14.12 1.67 -3.03
C GLY A 72 -15.07 2.88 -3.00
N LEU A 73 -14.95 3.73 -1.98
CA LEU A 73 -15.72 4.96 -1.81
C LEU A 73 -15.44 6.03 -2.89
N SER A 74 -14.34 5.86 -3.66
CA SER A 74 -13.91 6.74 -4.75
C SER A 74 -14.11 6.11 -6.14
N ARG A 75 -14.87 5.02 -6.27
CA ARG A 75 -15.01 4.25 -7.52
C ARG A 75 -15.51 5.07 -8.72
N GLN A 76 -16.28 6.12 -8.46
CA GLN A 76 -16.85 7.01 -9.49
C GLN A 76 -15.87 8.10 -9.95
N ARG A 77 -14.71 8.22 -9.29
CA ARG A 77 -13.70 9.23 -9.62
C ARG A 77 -12.75 8.68 -10.68
N PRO A 78 -12.44 9.39 -11.73
CA PRO A 78 -11.42 8.98 -12.67
C PRO A 78 -10.04 9.07 -12.01
N GLY A 79 -9.21 8.07 -12.23
CA GLY A 79 -7.82 8.07 -11.78
C GLY A 79 -7.01 7.16 -12.70
N ALA A 80 -6.04 7.72 -13.40
CA ALA A 80 -5.32 6.98 -14.43
C ALA A 80 -3.82 6.86 -14.17
N THR A 81 -3.27 7.61 -13.19
CA THR A 81 -1.83 7.64 -12.92
C THR A 81 -1.54 7.71 -11.42
N VAL A 82 -0.39 7.14 -11.02
CA VAL A 82 0.13 7.21 -9.65
C VAL A 82 0.28 8.68 -9.19
N ALA A 83 0.71 9.56 -10.07
CA ALA A 83 0.84 10.99 -9.77
C ALA A 83 -0.53 11.66 -9.50
N ALA A 84 -1.59 11.24 -10.20
CA ALA A 84 -2.95 11.74 -9.93
C ALA A 84 -3.45 11.27 -8.55
N LEU A 85 -3.21 9.98 -8.21
CA LEU A 85 -3.55 9.45 -6.88
C LEU A 85 -2.79 10.18 -5.76
N ALA A 86 -1.52 10.52 -5.99
CA ALA A 86 -0.73 11.28 -5.02
C ALA A 86 -1.30 12.70 -4.82
N ARG A 87 -1.74 13.38 -5.89
CA ARG A 87 -2.43 14.68 -5.76
C ARG A 87 -3.75 14.58 -4.96
N ASP A 88 -4.52 13.51 -5.15
CA ASP A 88 -5.74 13.27 -4.37
C ASP A 88 -5.43 13.11 -2.88
N VAL A 89 -4.38 12.35 -2.54
CA VAL A 89 -3.93 12.18 -1.15
C VAL A 89 -3.43 13.51 -0.58
N ALA A 90 -2.67 14.30 -1.35
CA ALA A 90 -2.20 15.62 -0.93
C ALA A 90 -3.38 16.57 -0.63
N ALA A 91 -4.40 16.57 -1.49
CA ALA A 91 -5.62 17.35 -1.27
C ALA A 91 -6.34 16.92 0.02
N LEU A 92 -6.40 15.62 0.32
CA LEU A 92 -6.98 15.11 1.57
C LEU A 92 -6.17 15.57 2.79
N VAL A 93 -4.84 15.50 2.75
CA VAL A 93 -3.95 15.99 3.82
C VAL A 93 -4.24 17.47 4.12
N GLY A 94 -4.32 18.29 3.07
CA GLY A 94 -4.65 19.71 3.20
C GLY A 94 -6.07 19.95 3.74
N HIS A 95 -7.07 19.22 3.22
CA HIS A 95 -8.46 19.33 3.67
C HIS A 95 -8.64 19.00 5.15
N LEU A 96 -7.94 17.98 5.64
CA LEU A 96 -8.00 17.56 7.03
C LEU A 96 -7.08 18.36 7.96
N GLY A 97 -6.28 19.30 7.42
CA GLY A 97 -5.34 20.11 8.19
C GLY A 97 -4.28 19.27 8.92
N LEU A 98 -3.83 18.17 8.31
CA LEU A 98 -2.91 17.25 8.97
C LEU A 98 -1.50 17.82 9.01
N GLY A 99 -0.81 17.62 10.16
CA GLY A 99 0.62 17.86 10.36
C GLY A 99 1.31 16.61 10.89
N ASP A 100 2.62 16.52 10.80
CA ASP A 100 3.44 15.40 11.30
C ASP A 100 2.94 14.02 10.80
N VAL A 101 2.65 13.94 9.49
CA VAL A 101 1.95 12.81 8.88
C VAL A 101 2.90 11.65 8.62
N VAL A 102 2.60 10.48 9.17
CA VAL A 102 3.21 9.21 8.75
C VAL A 102 2.38 8.61 7.63
N VAL A 103 3.04 8.24 6.53
CA VAL A 103 2.40 7.54 5.40
C VAL A 103 2.97 6.14 5.28
N ALA A 104 2.12 5.13 5.20
CA ALA A 104 2.51 3.76 4.85
C ALA A 104 1.67 3.27 3.68
N GLY A 105 2.31 2.99 2.56
CA GLY A 105 1.65 2.53 1.34
C GLY A 105 1.91 1.05 1.07
N TRP A 106 0.86 0.30 0.74
CA TRP A 106 0.96 -1.09 0.34
C TRP A 106 0.90 -1.23 -1.18
N SER A 107 1.89 -1.95 -1.78
CA SER A 107 1.91 -2.23 -3.22
C SER A 107 1.79 -0.93 -4.03
N MET A 108 0.78 -0.76 -4.89
CA MET A 108 0.51 0.53 -5.58
C MET A 108 0.50 1.73 -4.62
N GLY A 109 -0.05 1.58 -3.41
CA GLY A 109 -0.04 2.64 -2.39
C GLY A 109 1.36 3.08 -1.98
N ALA A 110 2.37 2.19 -2.05
CA ALA A 110 3.77 2.57 -1.84
C ALA A 110 4.29 3.49 -2.95
N MET A 111 3.94 3.21 -4.20
CA MET A 111 4.27 4.11 -5.31
C MET A 111 3.60 5.47 -5.17
N VAL A 112 2.34 5.50 -4.71
CA VAL A 112 1.64 6.75 -4.38
C VAL A 112 2.37 7.50 -3.26
N ALA A 113 2.81 6.81 -2.20
CA ALA A 113 3.58 7.41 -1.11
C ALA A 113 4.93 7.98 -1.60
N TRP A 114 5.63 7.29 -2.50
CA TRP A 114 6.86 7.78 -3.11
C TRP A 114 6.61 8.94 -4.10
N ALA A 115 5.47 8.94 -4.78
CA ALA A 115 5.06 10.08 -5.61
C ALA A 115 4.75 11.34 -4.76
N LEU A 116 4.22 11.19 -3.53
CA LEU A 116 4.09 12.31 -2.59
C LEU A 116 5.46 12.91 -2.27
N LEU A 117 6.49 12.08 -2.01
CA LEU A 117 7.85 12.57 -1.78
C LEU A 117 8.42 13.35 -2.96
N ARG A 118 8.19 12.85 -4.17
CA ARG A 118 8.74 13.44 -5.40
C ARG A 118 8.02 14.72 -5.80
N ASP A 119 6.67 14.69 -5.76
CA ASP A 119 5.83 15.67 -6.44
C ASP A 119 5.16 16.66 -5.48
N GLN A 120 5.21 16.41 -4.16
CA GLN A 120 4.51 17.20 -3.13
C GLN A 120 5.45 17.54 -1.93
N PRO A 121 6.61 18.17 -2.17
CA PRO A 121 7.62 18.37 -1.13
C PRO A 121 7.17 19.30 0.02
N GLN A 122 6.08 20.04 -0.18
CA GLN A 122 5.51 20.96 0.83
C GLN A 122 4.60 20.24 1.85
N LEU A 123 4.27 18.97 1.63
CA LEU A 123 3.43 18.25 2.57
C LEU A 123 4.18 18.02 3.91
N PRO A 124 3.48 18.12 5.05
CA PRO A 124 4.07 17.94 6.37
C PRO A 124 4.26 16.44 6.69
N LEU A 125 5.01 15.74 5.85
CA LEU A 125 5.32 14.33 6.04
C LEU A 125 6.44 14.17 7.07
N ALA A 126 6.20 13.30 8.05
CA ALA A 126 7.17 12.96 9.09
C ALA A 126 7.97 11.70 8.77
N ALA A 127 7.34 10.73 8.11
CA ALA A 127 7.98 9.51 7.65
C ALA A 127 7.18 8.88 6.51
N VAL A 128 7.85 8.16 5.62
CA VAL A 128 7.20 7.42 4.54
C VAL A 128 7.64 5.97 4.52
N GLY A 129 6.67 5.06 4.55
CA GLY A 129 6.87 3.63 4.52
C GLY A 129 6.30 2.96 3.29
N SER A 130 6.91 1.86 2.88
CA SER A 130 6.37 0.95 1.86
C SER A 130 6.13 -0.44 2.44
N ILE A 131 5.07 -1.07 1.96
CA ILE A 131 4.67 -2.41 2.33
C ILE A 131 4.67 -3.26 1.06
N ASP A 132 5.61 -4.21 1.00
CA ASP A 132 5.76 -5.22 -0.04
C ASP A 132 5.68 -4.64 -1.46
N MET A 133 6.63 -3.78 -1.81
CA MET A 133 6.70 -3.13 -3.13
C MET A 133 8.13 -2.83 -3.57
N THR A 134 8.38 -2.95 -4.88
CA THR A 134 9.62 -2.54 -5.54
C THR A 134 9.52 -1.08 -6.03
N PRO A 135 10.59 -0.27 -5.97
CA PRO A 135 10.59 1.08 -6.52
C PRO A 135 10.50 1.14 -8.04
N ARG A 136 10.70 0.01 -8.72
CA ARG A 136 10.57 -0.15 -10.16
C ARG A 136 10.06 -1.56 -10.49
N MET A 137 8.88 -1.63 -11.10
CA MET A 137 8.27 -2.93 -11.47
C MET A 137 9.01 -3.62 -12.62
N VAL A 138 9.53 -2.86 -13.57
CA VAL A 138 10.24 -3.40 -14.74
C VAL A 138 11.68 -3.74 -14.37
N THR A 139 12.09 -4.94 -14.76
CA THR A 139 13.47 -5.40 -14.63
C THR A 139 14.32 -4.81 -15.75
N ASP A 140 15.50 -4.29 -15.41
CA ASP A 140 16.50 -3.82 -16.36
C ASP A 140 17.92 -4.14 -15.85
N PRO A 141 18.99 -3.91 -16.65
CA PRO A 141 20.37 -4.18 -16.22
C PRO A 141 20.79 -3.48 -14.93
N GLY A 142 20.14 -2.36 -14.59
CA GLY A 142 20.38 -1.61 -13.33
C GLY A 142 19.43 -1.97 -12.20
N TRP A 143 18.48 -2.89 -12.44
CA TRP A 143 17.47 -3.29 -11.44
C TRP A 143 16.92 -4.70 -11.70
N ALA A 144 17.50 -5.70 -11.05
CA ALA A 144 17.08 -7.10 -11.16
C ALA A 144 15.85 -7.45 -10.28
N HIS A 145 15.30 -6.49 -9.52
CA HIS A 145 14.29 -6.68 -8.48
C HIS A 145 12.90 -6.22 -8.91
N GLY A 146 12.56 -6.39 -10.19
CA GLY A 146 11.22 -6.13 -10.72
C GLY A 146 10.19 -7.13 -10.23
N LEU A 147 8.95 -6.98 -10.69
CA LEU A 147 7.85 -7.87 -10.37
C LEU A 147 8.19 -9.32 -10.76
N HIS A 148 8.01 -10.26 -9.84
CA HIS A 148 8.39 -11.68 -10.00
C HIS A 148 9.88 -11.92 -10.35
N GLY A 149 10.76 -10.93 -10.13
CA GLY A 149 12.17 -11.01 -10.51
C GLY A 149 12.47 -10.83 -12.00
N HIS A 150 11.44 -10.78 -12.85
CA HIS A 150 11.54 -10.51 -14.29
C HIS A 150 10.21 -9.96 -14.78
N TYR A 151 10.19 -8.74 -15.23
CA TYR A 151 8.97 -8.10 -15.73
C TYR A 151 9.35 -6.99 -16.71
N ASP A 152 8.62 -6.86 -17.81
CA ASP A 152 8.85 -5.85 -18.82
C ASP A 152 7.58 -5.07 -19.19
N LEU A 153 7.74 -4.03 -20.02
CA LEU A 153 6.62 -3.20 -20.45
C LEU A 153 5.64 -3.93 -21.39
N ALA A 154 6.09 -4.97 -22.10
CA ALA A 154 5.21 -5.76 -22.96
C ALA A 154 4.25 -6.60 -22.10
N GLN A 155 4.78 -7.26 -21.07
CA GLN A 155 4.00 -7.99 -20.07
C GLN A 155 3.02 -7.06 -19.33
N ALA A 156 3.44 -5.83 -19.02
CA ALA A 156 2.57 -4.85 -18.39
C ALA A 156 1.38 -4.46 -19.30
N ARG A 157 1.60 -4.22 -20.58
CA ARG A 157 0.55 -3.96 -21.56
C ARG A 157 -0.40 -5.15 -21.70
N GLN A 158 0.15 -6.36 -21.83
CA GLN A 158 -0.64 -7.59 -21.93
C GLN A 158 -1.54 -7.76 -20.70
N MET A 159 -1.03 -7.50 -19.49
CA MET A 159 -1.85 -7.54 -18.29
C MET A 159 -2.97 -6.50 -18.33
N ALA A 160 -2.69 -5.27 -18.73
CA ALA A 160 -3.68 -4.21 -18.87
C ALA A 160 -4.76 -4.55 -19.90
N GLU A 161 -4.40 -5.16 -21.03
CA GLU A 161 -5.34 -5.64 -22.05
C GLU A 161 -6.25 -6.73 -21.48
N ARG A 162 -5.71 -7.69 -20.73
CA ARG A 162 -6.50 -8.73 -20.06
C ARG A 162 -7.49 -8.13 -19.05
N VAL A 163 -7.06 -7.12 -18.29
CA VAL A 163 -7.91 -6.39 -17.35
C VAL A 163 -9.06 -5.70 -18.07
N ARG A 164 -8.80 -5.03 -19.20
CA ARG A 164 -9.83 -4.36 -20.00
C ARG A 164 -10.81 -5.37 -20.63
N ALA A 165 -10.30 -6.53 -21.05
CA ALA A 165 -11.09 -7.54 -21.73
C ALA A 165 -12.08 -8.27 -20.82
N ASP A 166 -11.64 -8.71 -19.63
CA ASP A 166 -12.49 -9.50 -18.73
C ASP A 166 -11.99 -9.42 -17.27
N TRP A 167 -12.11 -8.27 -16.65
CA TRP A 167 -11.73 -8.07 -15.27
C TRP A 167 -12.50 -8.97 -14.28
N PRO A 168 -13.83 -9.15 -14.39
CA PRO A 168 -14.56 -10.02 -13.46
C PRO A 168 -14.02 -11.46 -13.41
N ARG A 169 -13.54 -11.99 -14.52
CA ARG A 169 -12.93 -13.32 -14.59
C ARG A 169 -11.51 -13.34 -14.02
N LEU A 170 -10.76 -12.27 -14.19
CA LEU A 170 -9.38 -12.16 -13.74
C LEU A 170 -9.25 -11.88 -12.23
N ALA A 171 -10.15 -11.09 -11.66
CA ALA A 171 -10.11 -10.60 -10.28
C ALA A 171 -9.93 -11.71 -9.22
N PRO A 172 -10.58 -12.87 -9.28
CA PRO A 172 -10.36 -13.95 -8.31
C PRO A 172 -8.93 -14.49 -8.32
N SER A 173 -8.31 -14.60 -9.49
CA SER A 173 -6.90 -15.04 -9.62
C SER A 173 -5.94 -14.03 -9.02
N VAL A 174 -6.18 -12.74 -9.27
CA VAL A 174 -5.41 -11.64 -8.65
C VAL A 174 -5.55 -11.70 -7.13
N ALA A 175 -6.76 -11.82 -6.61
CA ALA A 175 -7.02 -11.93 -5.16
C ALA A 175 -6.28 -13.13 -4.53
N SER A 176 -6.23 -14.27 -5.23
CA SER A 176 -5.48 -15.44 -4.77
C SER A 176 -3.97 -15.21 -4.72
N GLY A 177 -3.42 -14.42 -5.64
CA GLY A 177 -1.99 -14.12 -5.75
C GLY A 177 -1.44 -13.25 -4.62
N LEU A 178 -2.31 -12.56 -3.87
CA LEU A 178 -1.91 -11.65 -2.80
C LEU A 178 -1.45 -12.36 -1.51
N TRP A 179 -1.67 -13.67 -1.39
CA TRP A 179 -1.40 -14.44 -0.18
C TRP A 179 -0.04 -15.16 -0.22
N ALA A 180 0.43 -15.54 0.96
CA ALA A 180 1.70 -16.25 1.13
C ALA A 180 1.84 -17.48 0.24
N ALA A 181 3.04 -17.72 -0.27
CA ALA A 181 3.37 -18.95 -0.98
C ALA A 181 3.23 -20.16 -0.04
N GLY A 182 2.68 -21.27 -0.57
CA GLY A 182 2.54 -22.52 0.19
C GLY A 182 1.45 -22.54 1.26
N ARG A 183 0.70 -21.43 1.45
CA ARG A 183 -0.43 -21.38 2.38
C ARG A 183 -1.75 -21.21 1.64
N ARG A 184 -2.80 -21.83 2.18
CA ARG A 184 -4.18 -21.63 1.71
C ARG A 184 -4.83 -20.53 2.55
N PRO A 185 -5.18 -19.38 1.95
CA PRO A 185 -5.82 -18.31 2.71
C PRO A 185 -7.23 -18.73 3.16
N PRO A 186 -7.78 -18.11 4.22
CA PRO A 186 -9.17 -18.29 4.58
C PRO A 186 -10.08 -17.90 3.42
N ALA A 187 -11.07 -18.76 3.12
CA ALA A 187 -11.99 -18.51 2.00
C ALA A 187 -12.68 -17.14 2.12
N ALA A 188 -13.13 -16.77 3.32
CA ALA A 188 -13.77 -15.49 3.57
C ALA A 188 -12.86 -14.29 3.27
N ALA A 189 -11.56 -14.37 3.60
CA ALA A 189 -10.60 -13.31 3.30
C ALA A 189 -10.38 -13.17 1.79
N THR A 190 -10.21 -14.28 1.07
CA THR A 190 -10.06 -14.26 -0.38
C THR A 190 -11.32 -13.75 -1.08
N GLN A 191 -12.51 -14.17 -0.64
CA GLN A 191 -13.79 -13.68 -1.16
C GLN A 191 -13.95 -12.18 -0.93
N ARG A 192 -13.58 -11.68 0.24
CA ARG A 192 -13.62 -10.25 0.55
C ARG A 192 -12.73 -9.44 -0.40
N ILE A 193 -11.51 -9.90 -0.66
CA ILE A 193 -10.60 -9.24 -1.61
C ILE A 193 -11.16 -9.32 -3.03
N ALA A 194 -11.65 -10.48 -3.47
CA ALA A 194 -12.26 -10.62 -4.78
C ALA A 194 -13.48 -9.70 -4.95
N HIS A 195 -14.30 -9.54 -3.91
CA HIS A 195 -15.42 -8.61 -3.92
C HIS A 195 -14.98 -7.15 -4.07
N MET A 196 -13.93 -6.71 -3.32
CA MET A 196 -13.36 -5.37 -3.51
C MET A 196 -12.86 -5.17 -4.94
N ALA A 197 -12.15 -6.16 -5.48
CA ALA A 197 -11.60 -6.11 -6.83
C ALA A 197 -12.69 -6.00 -7.90
N GLN A 198 -13.78 -6.75 -7.77
CA GLN A 198 -14.91 -6.70 -8.71
C GLN A 198 -15.64 -5.34 -8.73
N GLN A 199 -15.53 -4.55 -7.68
CA GLN A 199 -16.13 -3.21 -7.60
C GLN A 199 -15.28 -2.13 -8.28
N CYS A 200 -14.05 -2.43 -8.69
CA CYS A 200 -13.17 -1.48 -9.34
C CYS A 200 -13.50 -1.33 -10.82
N ASP A 201 -13.27 -0.12 -11.36
CA ASP A 201 -13.39 0.14 -12.79
C ASP A 201 -12.20 -0.46 -13.57
N ALA A 202 -12.50 -1.36 -14.52
CA ALA A 202 -11.49 -2.08 -15.27
C ALA A 202 -10.58 -1.15 -16.11
N ALA A 203 -11.13 -0.07 -16.69
CA ALA A 203 -10.34 0.87 -17.49
C ALA A 203 -9.35 1.63 -16.61
N THR A 204 -9.78 2.06 -15.42
CA THR A 204 -8.91 2.70 -14.43
C THR A 204 -7.83 1.73 -13.94
N LEU A 205 -8.19 0.50 -13.62
CA LEU A 205 -7.22 -0.52 -13.19
C LEU A 205 -6.15 -0.79 -14.25
N ALA A 206 -6.54 -0.95 -15.51
CA ALA A 206 -5.62 -1.18 -16.61
C ALA A 206 -4.66 0.00 -16.82
N SER A 207 -5.17 1.23 -16.78
CA SER A 207 -4.37 2.45 -16.93
C SER A 207 -3.38 2.62 -15.79
N LEU A 208 -3.80 2.36 -14.53
CA LEU A 208 -2.93 2.39 -13.37
C LEU A 208 -1.83 1.32 -13.45
N TRP A 209 -2.15 0.11 -13.93
CA TRP A 209 -1.16 -0.94 -14.09
C TRP A 209 -0.06 -0.56 -15.08
N GLU A 210 -0.43 0.00 -16.22
CA GLU A 210 0.53 0.51 -17.20
C GLU A 210 1.36 1.68 -16.67
N ASP A 211 0.73 2.59 -15.92
CA ASP A 211 1.44 3.73 -15.32
C ASP A 211 2.43 3.26 -14.24
N MET A 212 2.03 2.36 -13.35
CA MET A 212 2.92 1.75 -12.35
C MET A 212 4.16 1.10 -12.99
N ALA A 213 3.99 0.39 -14.11
CA ALA A 213 5.10 -0.24 -14.82
C ALA A 213 6.10 0.76 -15.42
N ARG A 214 5.67 2.00 -15.68
CA ARG A 214 6.55 3.09 -16.18
C ARG A 214 7.25 3.86 -15.06
N GLN A 215 6.82 3.71 -13.80
CA GLN A 215 7.41 4.43 -12.68
C GLN A 215 8.80 3.91 -12.32
N ASP A 216 9.65 4.83 -11.89
CA ASP A 216 10.96 4.56 -11.32
C ASP A 216 11.20 5.52 -10.15
N PHE A 217 11.11 5.00 -8.93
CA PHE A 217 11.29 5.76 -7.70
C PHE A 217 12.67 5.60 -7.08
N ARG A 218 13.62 4.93 -7.74
CA ARG A 218 14.97 4.69 -7.21
C ARG A 218 15.70 6.00 -6.89
N ALA A 219 15.60 6.99 -7.77
CA ALA A 219 16.19 8.32 -7.53
C ALA A 219 15.49 9.06 -6.39
N THR A 220 14.16 8.96 -6.30
CA THR A 220 13.36 9.56 -5.23
C THR A 220 13.77 9.02 -3.86
N LEU A 221 13.94 7.69 -3.73
CA LEU A 221 14.35 7.06 -2.48
C LEU A 221 15.78 7.49 -2.08
N ARG A 222 16.72 7.55 -3.04
CA ARG A 222 18.09 8.01 -2.76
C ARG A 222 18.15 9.48 -2.28
N ALA A 223 17.27 10.31 -2.81
CA ALA A 223 17.24 11.75 -2.50
C ALA A 223 16.37 12.11 -1.29
N ALA A 224 15.67 11.14 -0.69
CA ALA A 224 14.77 11.38 0.42
C ALA A 224 15.55 11.96 1.63
N ARG A 225 14.97 13.01 2.24
CA ARG A 225 15.56 13.68 3.41
C ARG A 225 14.83 13.34 4.71
N LEU A 226 13.64 12.78 4.60
CA LEU A 226 12.85 12.34 5.75
C LEU A 226 13.04 10.84 5.96
N PRO A 227 12.74 10.33 7.16
CA PRO A 227 12.86 8.93 7.49
C PRO A 227 12.01 8.05 6.57
N LEU A 228 12.63 6.99 6.04
CA LEU A 228 11.96 5.95 5.27
C LEU A 228 11.92 4.64 6.06
N PHE A 229 10.92 3.80 5.77
CA PHE A 229 10.88 2.42 6.25
C PHE A 229 10.22 1.48 5.26
N HIS A 230 10.60 0.19 5.34
CA HIS A 230 10.13 -0.83 4.42
C HIS A 230 9.71 -2.09 5.18
N LEU A 231 8.52 -2.60 4.89
CA LEU A 231 7.97 -3.85 5.42
C LEU A 231 7.72 -4.83 4.28
N TYR A 232 8.18 -6.07 4.43
CA TYR A 232 7.97 -7.12 3.43
C TYR A 232 7.36 -8.37 4.06
N GLY A 233 6.61 -9.12 3.27
CA GLY A 233 6.21 -10.47 3.63
C GLY A 233 7.31 -11.47 3.28
N GLU A 234 7.65 -12.37 4.22
CA GLU A 234 8.70 -13.40 4.02
C GLU A 234 8.38 -14.33 2.84
N ALA A 235 7.10 -14.68 2.67
CA ALA A 235 6.61 -15.62 1.68
C ALA A 235 5.85 -14.92 0.53
N SER A 236 6.18 -13.66 0.22
CA SER A 236 5.55 -12.93 -0.89
C SER A 236 5.83 -13.60 -2.22
N ARG A 237 4.77 -13.78 -3.02
CA ARG A 237 4.88 -14.31 -4.39
C ARG A 237 5.28 -13.26 -5.40
N LEU A 238 5.07 -11.98 -5.06
CA LEU A 238 5.33 -10.86 -5.98
C LEU A 238 6.74 -10.31 -5.80
N TYR A 239 7.18 -10.16 -4.55
CA TYR A 239 8.46 -9.56 -4.19
C TYR A 239 9.16 -10.38 -3.11
N ALA A 240 10.20 -11.11 -3.48
CA ALA A 240 11.04 -11.81 -2.52
C ALA A 240 11.69 -10.83 -1.51
N PRO A 241 12.05 -11.24 -0.29
CA PRO A 241 12.72 -10.36 0.70
C PRO A 241 13.99 -9.67 0.18
N ALA A 242 14.67 -10.27 -0.81
CA ALA A 242 15.81 -9.67 -1.50
C ALA A 242 15.45 -8.32 -2.18
N VAL A 243 14.20 -8.15 -2.63
CA VAL A 243 13.70 -6.88 -3.18
C VAL A 243 13.72 -5.80 -2.09
N GLY A 244 13.29 -6.16 -0.87
CA GLY A 244 13.30 -5.26 0.28
C GLY A 244 14.72 -4.83 0.66
N ILE A 245 15.66 -5.75 0.68
CA ILE A 245 17.08 -5.48 0.94
C ILE A 245 17.64 -4.51 -0.11
N ALA A 246 17.37 -4.77 -1.39
CA ALA A 246 17.81 -3.90 -2.49
C ALA A 246 17.13 -2.52 -2.45
N THR A 247 15.85 -2.45 -2.05
CA THR A 247 15.14 -1.17 -1.87
C THR A 247 15.74 -0.36 -0.73
N ARG A 248 16.03 -1.00 0.42
CA ARG A 248 16.71 -0.37 1.55
C ARG A 248 18.11 0.13 1.17
N ALA A 249 18.82 -0.58 0.31
CA ALA A 249 20.16 -0.16 -0.13
C ALA A 249 20.15 1.17 -0.91
N LEU A 250 19.00 1.61 -1.45
CA LEU A 250 18.86 2.94 -2.06
C LEU A 250 18.86 4.06 -1.03
N HIS A 251 18.47 3.76 0.22
CA HIS A 251 18.48 4.68 1.36
C HIS A 251 18.86 3.91 2.63
N PRO A 252 20.16 3.71 2.91
CA PRO A 252 20.64 2.78 3.95
C PRO A 252 20.15 3.08 5.38
N ALA A 253 19.78 4.33 5.65
CA ALA A 253 19.19 4.75 6.92
C ALA A 253 17.72 4.31 7.10
N ALA A 254 17.08 3.76 6.05
CA ALA A 254 15.70 3.32 6.15
C ALA A 254 15.54 2.16 7.13
N GLY A 255 14.50 2.23 7.97
CA GLY A 255 14.05 1.12 8.78
C GLY A 255 13.62 -0.05 7.89
N PHE A 256 13.80 -1.29 8.37
CA PHE A 256 13.46 -2.48 7.57
C PHE A 256 12.94 -3.61 8.46
N SER A 257 11.84 -4.23 8.05
CA SER A 257 11.28 -5.39 8.74
C SER A 257 10.69 -6.39 7.75
N VAL A 258 10.76 -7.67 8.09
CA VAL A 258 10.12 -8.77 7.36
C VAL A 258 9.12 -9.43 8.29
N VAL A 259 7.88 -9.59 7.83
CA VAL A 259 6.81 -10.25 8.57
C VAL A 259 6.84 -11.74 8.24
N ALA A 260 7.19 -12.55 9.23
CA ALA A 260 7.35 -13.99 9.08
C ALA A 260 6.04 -14.67 8.61
N GLY A 261 6.15 -15.56 7.65
CA GLY A 261 5.06 -16.36 7.11
C GLY A 261 3.99 -15.59 6.36
N ALA A 262 4.14 -14.26 6.17
CA ALA A 262 3.20 -13.44 5.40
C ALA A 262 3.61 -13.36 3.92
N GLY A 263 2.62 -13.20 3.04
CA GLY A 263 2.80 -12.96 1.62
C GLY A 263 2.82 -11.47 1.26
N HIS A 264 2.26 -11.15 0.09
CA HIS A 264 2.17 -9.78 -0.40
C HIS A 264 1.29 -8.86 0.48
N SER A 265 0.43 -9.45 1.30
CA SER A 265 -0.52 -8.73 2.15
C SER A 265 -0.23 -8.90 3.66
N PRO A 266 0.98 -8.57 4.15
CA PRO A 266 1.38 -8.87 5.53
C PRO A 266 0.46 -8.23 6.58
N HIS A 267 -0.10 -7.07 6.28
CA HIS A 267 -1.04 -6.33 7.13
C HIS A 267 -2.40 -7.03 7.28
N MET A 268 -2.77 -7.91 6.35
CA MET A 268 -3.99 -8.74 6.42
C MET A 268 -3.69 -10.14 6.95
N GLU A 269 -2.54 -10.72 6.58
CA GLU A 269 -2.20 -12.10 6.88
C GLU A 269 -1.69 -12.29 8.30
N GLN A 270 -0.95 -11.32 8.82
CA GLN A 270 -0.30 -11.33 10.13
C GLN A 270 -0.49 -9.96 10.81
N ALA A 271 -1.74 -9.50 10.94
CA ALA A 271 -2.04 -8.14 11.33
C ALA A 271 -1.43 -7.71 12.67
N GLN A 272 -1.35 -8.60 13.67
CA GLN A 272 -0.73 -8.28 14.96
C GLN A 272 0.79 -8.08 14.83
N ALA A 273 1.48 -9.02 14.17
CA ALA A 273 2.93 -8.95 13.95
C ALA A 273 3.27 -7.73 13.05
N PHE A 274 2.46 -7.49 12.02
CA PHE A 274 2.59 -6.31 11.17
C PHE A 274 2.43 -5.01 11.96
N ASN A 275 1.39 -4.89 12.78
CA ASN A 275 1.14 -3.70 13.60
C ASN A 275 2.30 -3.43 14.56
N ALA A 276 2.83 -4.47 15.21
CA ALA A 276 4.00 -4.36 16.09
C ALA A 276 5.25 -3.87 15.34
N ALA A 277 5.53 -4.45 14.16
CA ALA A 277 6.66 -4.05 13.31
C ALA A 277 6.49 -2.60 12.80
N LEU A 278 5.30 -2.23 12.35
CA LEU A 278 5.01 -0.87 11.89
C LEU A 278 5.21 0.16 13.02
N LEU A 279 4.73 -0.12 14.23
CA LEU A 279 4.93 0.75 15.39
C LEU A 279 6.41 0.91 15.75
N ALA A 280 7.19 -0.16 15.70
CA ALA A 280 8.63 -0.11 15.95
C ALA A 280 9.33 0.81 14.93
N LEU A 281 9.07 0.62 13.64
CA LEU A 281 9.65 1.43 12.55
C LEU A 281 9.25 2.90 12.62
N ILE A 282 8.00 3.22 12.98
CA ILE A 282 7.54 4.61 13.17
C ILE A 282 8.28 5.26 14.35
N ARG A 283 8.53 4.54 15.45
CA ARG A 283 9.30 5.05 16.60
C ARG A 283 10.76 5.31 16.23
N GLU A 284 11.40 4.38 15.51
CA GLU A 284 12.76 4.53 15.00
C GLU A 284 12.89 5.77 14.10
N ALA A 285 11.92 5.94 13.18
CA ALA A 285 11.84 7.10 12.29
C ALA A 285 11.73 8.42 13.07
N GLY A 286 10.92 8.47 14.15
CA GLY A 286 10.79 9.64 15.01
C GLY A 286 12.08 10.01 15.74
N GLN A 287 12.87 9.01 16.17
CA GLN A 287 14.15 9.26 16.83
C GLN A 287 15.24 9.77 15.86
N ALA A 288 15.17 9.37 14.59
CA ALA A 288 16.11 9.85 13.56
C ALA A 288 15.88 11.32 13.20
N SER A 289 14.65 11.83 13.30
CA SER A 289 14.30 13.23 13.00
C SER A 289 14.73 14.23 14.09
N THR A 290 15.08 13.74 15.28
CA THR A 290 15.47 14.58 16.42
C THR A 290 17.00 14.70 16.60
N ARG A 291 17.77 14.02 15.76
CA ARG A 291 19.25 14.09 15.72
C ARG A 291 19.71 14.90 14.51
#